data_9fb0b19637a9ae257f4b84e167800aa2
#
_entry.id   9fb0b19637a9ae257f4b84e167800aa2
#
_cell.length_a   1.000
_cell.length_b   1.000
_cell.length_c   1.000
_cell.angle_alpha   90.00
_cell.angle_beta   90.00
_cell.angle_gamma   90.00
#
_symmetry.space_group_name_H-M   'P 1'
#
loop_
_entity.id
_entity.type
_entity.pdbx_description
1 polymer ?
#
loop_
_entity_poly.entity_id
_entity_poly.type
_entity_poly.pdbx_seq_one_letter_code
_entity_poly.pdbx_strand_id
1 'polypeptide(L)'
;MIMKNAKNEETAKEILANVGGKDNIQSNVACMTRLRLGIKDKGKVNINALKSIDGVLAVVDADTLQVVLGPGKVKQVAEPFALLSAVPLGSEE
;
A
#
# COMPACT_ATOMS: atom_id res chain seq x y z
N MET A 1 22.32 -2.59 14.66
CA MET A 1 20.94 -2.18 14.33
C MET A 1 20.79 -1.85 12.85
N ILE A 2 19.88 -2.48 12.20
CA ILE A 2 19.65 -2.27 10.77
C ILE A 2 18.41 -1.42 10.57
N MET A 3 18.56 -0.32 9.88
CA MET A 3 17.48 0.61 9.64
C MET A 3 17.14 0.75 8.16
N LYS A 4 17.66 -0.15 7.34
CA LYS A 4 17.53 0.02 5.90
C LYS A 4 16.09 0.04 5.40
N ASN A 5 15.17 -0.55 6.14
CA ASN A 5 13.77 -0.60 5.72
C ASN A 5 12.89 0.45 6.40
N ALA A 6 13.49 1.34 7.17
CA ALA A 6 12.69 2.32 7.90
C ALA A 6 11.87 3.19 6.98
N LYS A 7 12.44 3.58 5.84
CA LYS A 7 11.71 4.43 4.91
C LYS A 7 10.56 3.70 4.24
N ASN A 8 10.77 2.43 3.91
CA ASN A 8 9.71 1.64 3.29
C ASN A 8 8.60 1.35 4.30
N GLU A 9 8.97 1.13 5.55
CA GLU A 9 8.01 0.94 6.61
C GLU A 9 7.18 2.21 6.82
N GLU A 10 7.83 3.35 6.77
CA GLU A 10 7.15 4.62 6.91
C GLU A 10 6.19 4.86 5.75
N THR A 11 6.61 4.52 4.54
CA THR A 11 5.74 4.62 3.38
C THR A 11 4.51 3.74 3.56
N ALA A 12 4.71 2.53 4.06
CA ALA A 12 3.59 1.62 4.31
C ALA A 12 2.64 2.18 5.34
N LYS A 13 3.16 2.80 6.39
CA LYS A 13 2.33 3.43 7.41
C LYS A 13 1.50 4.57 6.84
N GLU A 14 2.11 5.38 5.99
CA GLU A 14 1.41 6.50 5.38
C GLU A 14 0.32 6.01 4.44
N ILE A 15 0.59 4.96 3.68
CA ILE A 15 -0.42 4.39 2.82
C ILE A 15 -1.58 3.89 3.66
N LEU A 16 -1.28 3.13 4.71
CA LEU A 16 -2.32 2.56 5.55
C LEU A 16 -3.17 3.64 6.20
N ALA A 17 -2.55 4.71 6.68
CA ALA A 17 -3.29 5.80 7.31
C ALA A 17 -4.23 6.47 6.32
N ASN A 18 -3.82 6.56 5.06
CA ASN A 18 -4.60 7.29 4.07
C ASN A 18 -5.58 6.44 3.29
N VAL A 19 -5.64 5.13 3.59
CA VAL A 19 -6.68 4.27 3.01
C VAL A 19 -7.74 3.90 4.04
N GLY A 20 -7.71 4.52 5.21
CA GLY A 20 -8.71 4.30 6.23
C GLY A 20 -8.30 3.35 7.34
N GLY A 21 -7.02 3.00 7.41
CA GLY A 21 -6.51 2.13 8.46
C GLY A 21 -6.71 0.66 8.14
N LYS A 22 -6.22 -0.19 9.03
CA LYS A 22 -6.22 -1.64 8.77
C LYS A 22 -7.62 -2.22 8.68
N ASP A 23 -8.56 -1.63 9.38
CA ASP A 23 -9.94 -2.13 9.37
C ASP A 23 -10.62 -1.93 8.02
N ASN A 24 -10.05 -1.08 7.18
CA ASN A 24 -10.61 -0.80 5.86
C ASN A 24 -9.97 -1.62 4.75
N ILE A 25 -8.99 -2.46 5.08
CA ILE A 25 -8.28 -3.26 4.10
C ILE A 25 -8.92 -4.64 4.04
N GLN A 26 -9.38 -5.02 2.85
CA GLN A 26 -10.00 -6.30 2.61
C GLN A 26 -9.01 -7.30 2.03
N SER A 27 -8.11 -6.82 1.18
CA SER A 27 -7.10 -7.68 0.57
C SER A 27 -5.86 -6.86 0.24
N ASN A 28 -4.74 -7.54 0.13
CA ASN A 28 -3.44 -6.91 -0.11
C ASN A 28 -2.68 -7.82 -1.07
N VAL A 29 -2.56 -7.39 -2.31
CA VAL A 29 -1.90 -8.17 -3.36
C VAL A 29 -0.82 -7.31 -3.99
N ALA A 30 0.39 -7.83 -4.06
CA ALA A 30 1.50 -7.14 -4.69
C ALA A 30 1.67 -7.63 -6.11
N CYS A 31 1.66 -6.70 -7.06
CA CYS A 31 2.00 -6.97 -8.44
C CYS A 31 3.40 -6.48 -8.70
N MET A 32 3.85 -6.59 -9.95
CA MET A 32 5.21 -6.25 -10.28
C MET A 32 5.55 -4.79 -9.98
N THR A 33 4.62 -3.87 -10.24
CA THR A 33 4.88 -2.44 -10.09
C THR A 33 3.91 -1.74 -9.16
N ARG A 34 2.90 -2.44 -8.65
CA ARG A 34 1.87 -1.77 -7.86
C ARG A 34 1.35 -2.66 -6.75
N LEU A 35 0.84 -2.01 -5.73
CA LEU A 35 0.20 -2.66 -4.61
C LEU A 35 -1.31 -2.54 -4.80
N ARG A 36 -1.98 -3.67 -4.89
CA ARG A 36 -3.44 -3.69 -5.08
C ARG A 36 -4.12 -3.95 -3.75
N LEU A 37 -5.00 -3.06 -3.38
CA LEU A 37 -5.67 -3.12 -2.09
C LEU A 37 -7.17 -3.24 -2.31
N GLY A 38 -7.77 -4.24 -1.71
CA GLY A 38 -9.22 -4.30 -1.64
C GLY A 38 -9.66 -3.41 -0.50
N ILE A 39 -10.53 -2.47 -0.79
CA ILE A 39 -10.97 -1.45 0.17
C ILE A 39 -12.43 -1.67 0.49
N LYS A 40 -12.76 -1.70 1.77
CA LYS A 40 -14.14 -1.90 2.20
C LYS A 40 -14.98 -0.64 2.00
N ASP A 41 -14.42 0.50 2.36
CA ASP A 41 -15.14 1.77 2.24
C ASP A 41 -14.23 2.78 1.56
N LYS A 42 -14.48 3.01 0.28
CA LYS A 42 -13.65 3.93 -0.50
C LYS A 42 -13.79 5.37 -0.04
N GLY A 43 -14.85 5.69 0.68
CA GLY A 43 -15.01 7.03 1.22
C GLY A 43 -13.98 7.39 2.26
N LYS A 44 -13.29 6.39 2.81
CA LYS A 44 -12.24 6.63 3.80
C LYS A 44 -10.86 6.77 3.17
N VAL A 45 -10.77 6.65 1.86
CA VAL A 45 -9.49 6.72 1.16
C VAL A 45 -9.22 8.15 0.73
N ASN A 46 -8.03 8.64 1.04
CA ASN A 46 -7.60 9.97 0.65
C ASN A 46 -6.64 9.85 -0.52
N ILE A 47 -7.19 9.90 -1.73
CA ILE A 47 -6.39 9.71 -2.95
C ILE A 47 -5.31 10.77 -3.07
N ASN A 48 -5.65 12.03 -2.78
CA ASN A 48 -4.67 13.10 -2.94
C ASN A 48 -3.49 12.93 -1.99
N ALA A 49 -3.76 12.51 -0.77
CA ALA A 49 -2.69 12.28 0.19
C ALA A 49 -1.81 11.11 -0.26
N LEU A 50 -2.43 10.06 -0.80
CA LEU A 50 -1.67 8.93 -1.31
C LEU A 50 -0.73 9.34 -2.43
N LYS A 51 -1.21 10.19 -3.33
CA LYS A 51 -0.38 10.66 -4.43
C LYS A 51 0.79 11.50 -3.96
N SER A 52 0.68 12.10 -2.79
CA SER A 52 1.74 12.95 -2.24
C SER A 52 2.79 12.18 -1.46
N ILE A 53 2.57 10.89 -1.20
CA ILE A 53 3.53 10.10 -0.45
C ILE A 53 4.79 9.91 -1.29
N ASP A 54 5.94 10.15 -0.65
CA ASP A 54 7.22 9.95 -1.31
C ASP A 54 7.37 8.48 -1.69
N GLY A 55 7.66 8.22 -2.95
CA GLY A 55 7.79 6.87 -3.46
C GLY A 55 6.58 6.37 -4.22
N VAL A 56 5.43 7.04 -4.06
CA VAL A 56 4.23 6.69 -4.80
C VAL A 56 4.26 7.40 -6.15
N LEU A 57 4.23 6.62 -7.22
CA LEU A 57 4.30 7.17 -8.57
C LEU A 57 2.93 7.55 -9.09
N ALA A 58 1.91 6.78 -8.74
CA ALA A 58 0.55 7.04 -9.18
C ALA A 58 -0.42 6.26 -8.33
N VAL A 59 -1.67 6.66 -8.35
CA VAL A 59 -2.74 5.95 -7.64
C VAL A 59 -3.88 5.75 -8.62
N VAL A 60 -4.34 4.50 -8.77
CA VAL A 60 -5.45 4.17 -9.64
C VAL A 60 -6.62 3.73 -8.77
N ASP A 61 -7.73 4.45 -8.88
CA ASP A 61 -8.95 4.14 -8.14
C ASP A 61 -9.88 3.35 -9.06
N ALA A 62 -9.78 2.03 -8.98
CA ALA A 62 -10.59 1.12 -9.77
C ALA A 62 -11.31 0.17 -8.81
N ASP A 63 -11.69 -1.01 -9.30
CA ASP A 63 -12.32 -2.01 -8.43
C ASP A 63 -11.45 -2.27 -7.21
N THR A 64 -10.15 -2.36 -7.44
CA THR A 64 -9.19 -2.35 -6.34
C THR A 64 -8.44 -1.03 -6.40
N LEU A 65 -8.01 -0.57 -5.24
CA LEU A 65 -7.16 0.62 -5.17
C LEU A 65 -5.75 0.20 -5.50
N GLN A 66 -5.15 0.81 -6.51
CA GLN A 66 -3.82 0.42 -6.95
C GLN A 66 -2.85 1.55 -6.67
N VAL A 67 -1.85 1.26 -5.84
CA VAL A 67 -0.81 2.23 -5.49
C VAL A 67 0.44 1.84 -6.27
N VAL A 68 0.80 2.63 -7.25
CA VAL A 68 1.93 2.32 -8.12
C VAL A 68 3.21 2.80 -7.46
N LEU A 69 4.12 1.86 -7.22
CA LEU A 69 5.36 2.16 -6.52
C LEU A 69 6.61 1.88 -7.35
N GLY A 70 6.45 1.11 -8.43
CA GLY A 70 7.56 0.78 -9.29
C GLY A 70 8.21 -0.55 -8.94
N PRO A 71 9.00 -1.10 -9.89
CA PRO A 71 9.62 -2.41 -9.69
C PRO A 71 10.55 -2.41 -8.48
N GLY A 72 10.50 -3.46 -7.70
CA GLY A 72 11.34 -3.57 -6.51
C GLY A 72 10.79 -2.84 -5.32
N LYS A 73 10.37 -1.59 -5.50
CA LYS A 73 9.84 -0.79 -4.40
C LYS A 73 8.54 -1.38 -3.87
N VAL A 74 7.70 -1.89 -4.77
CA VAL A 74 6.41 -2.43 -4.37
C VAL A 74 6.60 -3.59 -3.39
N LYS A 75 7.55 -4.46 -3.64
CA LYS A 75 7.78 -5.59 -2.76
C LYS A 75 8.28 -5.13 -1.39
N GLN A 76 9.17 -4.14 -1.39
CA GLN A 76 9.74 -3.63 -0.15
C GLN A 76 8.70 -2.93 0.72
N VAL A 77 7.68 -2.36 0.12
CA VAL A 77 6.61 -1.71 0.85
C VAL A 77 5.50 -2.69 1.22
N ALA A 78 5.24 -3.65 0.35
CA ALA A 78 4.15 -4.60 0.54
C ALA A 78 4.34 -5.44 1.80
N GLU A 79 5.56 -5.86 2.09
CA GLU A 79 5.81 -6.70 3.25
C GLU A 79 5.50 -5.98 4.57
N PRO A 80 6.06 -4.79 4.82
CA PRO A 80 5.68 -4.08 6.04
C PRO A 80 4.21 -3.69 6.04
N PHE A 81 3.64 -3.40 4.86
CA PHE A 81 2.22 -3.07 4.80
C PHE A 81 1.36 -4.25 5.24
N ALA A 82 1.73 -5.47 4.84
CA ALA A 82 0.99 -6.65 5.25
C ALA A 82 1.04 -6.83 6.77
N LEU A 83 2.19 -6.59 7.36
CA LEU A 83 2.33 -6.71 8.82
C LEU A 83 1.51 -5.64 9.53
N LEU A 84 1.55 -4.41 9.04
CA LEU A 84 0.85 -3.31 9.70
C LEU A 84 -0.66 -3.44 9.54
N SER A 85 -1.12 -3.91 8.41
CA SER A 85 -2.55 -4.03 8.14
C SER A 85 -3.15 -5.30 8.71
N ALA A 86 -2.31 -6.27 9.08
CA ALA A 86 -2.73 -7.58 9.55
C ALA A 86 -3.51 -8.34 8.47
N VAL A 87 -3.30 -7.98 7.22
CA VAL A 87 -3.89 -8.67 6.07
C VAL A 87 -2.78 -9.37 5.33
N PRO A 88 -2.86 -10.71 5.18
CA PRO A 88 -1.79 -11.45 4.52
C PRO A 88 -1.52 -10.94 3.12
N LEU A 89 -0.25 -10.93 2.74
CA LEU A 89 0.13 -10.51 1.42
C LEU A 89 -0.17 -11.62 0.42
N GLY A 90 -1.04 -11.32 -0.54
CA GLY A 90 -1.28 -12.23 -1.64
C GLY A 90 -0.32 -11.93 -2.77
N SER A 91 -0.27 -12.85 -3.70
CA SER A 91 0.61 -12.72 -4.85
C SER A 91 -0.17 -13.04 -6.11
N GLU A 92 -0.11 -12.13 -7.06
CA GLU A 92 -0.79 -12.31 -8.33
C GLU A 92 0.22 -12.71 -9.39
N GLU A 93 -0.13 -13.69 -10.18
CA GLU A 93 0.77 -14.17 -11.20
C GLU A 93 0.31 -13.95 -12.58
#